data_1c243238cd79ac718f87e845ffd915ff
#
_entry.id   1c243238cd79ac718f87e845ffd915ff
#
_cell.length_a   1.000
_cell.length_b   1.000
_cell.length_c   1.000
_cell.angle_alpha   90.00
_cell.angle_beta   90.00
_cell.angle_gamma   90.00
#
_symmetry.space_group_name_H-M   'P 1'
#
loop_
_entity.id
_entity.type
_entity.pdbx_description
1 polymer ?
#
loop_
_entity_poly.entity_id
_entity_poly.type
_entity_poly.pdbx_seq_one_letter_code
_entity_poly.pdbx_strand_id
1 'polypeptide(L)'
;LAWTGLRALSVHRDQRTWGERLLADLATDDPSFLVYVSLAARQSKYIVNQWLPALDALPRNGLVVVREANQLAPLAPTRHPVVYAPTTRHVEGLTLPGVRVAFYLAYGERNATLLRDPRLRHVMLAHGDSDKATSASALIRAFDETWVAGPAAIDRFRTAGIDLGPERFAVIGRPQVAGLPVGPSGREPRVLLYAPTFEGYYEATTHSSLDVLGVELVRRVLAGHPELRVWFRPHPASGVVRPSMLAAIAEIEGMLRAAGDGNLVVADRGLTMTECLAGADVLVSDVSSVISDYLATERPVIVCDPAGLTPDAFVAAYPSQASSYLLGPDLAGLDTILQQVLGDDPLREARIAMKKHVLGDPPGGPQAAFAANLDRLCESDVRGPS
;
A
#
# COMPACT_ATOMS: atom_id res chain seq x y z
N LEU A 1 5.26 7.62 -48.71
CA LEU A 1 4.72 8.86 -48.11
C LEU A 1 3.20 9.00 -48.29
N ALA A 2 2.59 8.58 -49.42
CA ALA A 2 1.15 8.61 -49.67
C ALA A 2 0.35 7.60 -48.82
N TRP A 3 0.99 6.51 -48.40
CA TRP A 3 0.35 5.44 -47.61
C TRP A 3 0.16 5.80 -46.14
N THR A 4 1.00 6.70 -45.61
CA THR A 4 0.91 7.19 -44.21
C THR A 4 -0.26 8.16 -44.00
N GLY A 5 -0.63 8.96 -45.01
CA GLY A 5 -1.74 9.90 -44.92
C GLY A 5 -3.13 9.25 -44.93
N LEU A 6 -3.32 8.22 -45.74
CA LEU A 6 -4.59 7.46 -45.76
C LEU A 6 -4.81 6.62 -44.50
N ARG A 7 -3.75 6.08 -43.89
CA ARG A 7 -3.84 5.42 -42.57
C ARG A 7 -4.20 6.39 -41.44
N ALA A 8 -3.68 7.63 -41.47
CA ALA A 8 -4.00 8.63 -40.44
C ALA A 8 -5.48 9.06 -40.49
N LEU A 9 -6.06 9.17 -41.69
CA LEU A 9 -7.49 9.49 -41.85
C LEU A 9 -8.42 8.30 -41.53
N SER A 10 -8.02 7.07 -41.85
CA SER A 10 -8.77 5.87 -41.47
C SER A 10 -8.68 5.63 -39.96
N VAL A 11 -7.52 5.82 -39.34
CA VAL A 11 -7.32 5.76 -37.90
C VAL A 11 -8.18 6.78 -37.13
N HIS A 12 -8.40 7.98 -37.68
CA HIS A 12 -9.26 8.98 -37.04
C HIS A 12 -10.76 8.62 -37.11
N ARG A 13 -11.21 8.02 -38.20
CA ARG A 13 -12.58 7.53 -38.38
C ARG A 13 -12.81 6.26 -37.57
N ASP A 14 -11.83 5.37 -37.57
CA ASP A 14 -11.82 4.13 -36.78
C ASP A 14 -11.75 4.43 -35.28
N GLN A 15 -11.02 5.46 -34.82
CA GLN A 15 -10.93 5.83 -33.40
C GLN A 15 -12.29 6.23 -32.81
N ARG A 16 -13.15 6.90 -33.57
CA ARG A 16 -14.50 7.27 -33.12
C ARG A 16 -15.39 6.06 -32.99
N THR A 17 -15.37 5.20 -34.01
CA THR A 17 -16.12 3.92 -34.04
C THR A 17 -15.58 2.93 -32.99
N TRP A 18 -14.25 2.92 -32.76
CA TRP A 18 -13.62 2.14 -31.69
C TRP A 18 -14.03 2.65 -30.30
N GLY A 19 -14.08 3.96 -30.09
CA GLY A 19 -14.53 4.54 -28.84
C GLY A 19 -15.98 4.17 -28.51
N GLU A 20 -16.87 4.27 -29.49
CA GLU A 20 -18.29 3.89 -29.34
C GLU A 20 -18.47 2.40 -29.07
N ARG A 21 -17.72 1.54 -29.77
CA ARG A 21 -17.73 0.08 -29.51
C ARG A 21 -17.18 -0.27 -28.15
N LEU A 22 -16.04 0.32 -27.75
CA LEU A 22 -15.46 0.12 -26.44
C LEU A 22 -16.44 0.49 -25.33
N LEU A 23 -17.12 1.64 -25.44
CA LEU A 23 -18.12 2.05 -24.47
C LEU A 23 -19.32 1.09 -24.44
N ALA A 24 -19.76 0.61 -25.60
CA ALA A 24 -20.84 -0.38 -25.68
C ALA A 24 -20.42 -1.71 -25.02
N ASP A 25 -19.22 -2.20 -25.31
CA ASP A 25 -18.70 -3.44 -24.70
C ASP A 25 -18.55 -3.28 -23.18
N LEU A 26 -17.98 -2.18 -22.71
CA LEU A 26 -17.86 -1.90 -21.28
C LEU A 26 -19.20 -1.75 -20.57
N ALA A 27 -20.22 -1.21 -21.26
CA ALA A 27 -21.56 -1.08 -20.72
C ALA A 27 -22.25 -2.44 -20.52
N THR A 28 -21.88 -3.49 -21.27
CA THR A 28 -22.44 -4.84 -21.08
C THR A 28 -22.04 -5.47 -19.75
N ASP A 29 -20.89 -5.07 -19.19
CA ASP A 29 -20.43 -5.52 -17.88
C ASP A 29 -21.12 -4.79 -16.73
N ASP A 30 -21.93 -3.75 -17.01
CA ASP A 30 -22.66 -2.92 -16.07
C ASP A 30 -21.78 -2.45 -14.89
N PRO A 31 -20.65 -1.76 -15.15
CA PRO A 31 -19.75 -1.31 -14.11
C PRO A 31 -20.39 -0.22 -13.27
N SER A 32 -20.32 -0.36 -11.94
CA SER A 32 -20.85 0.60 -10.98
C SER A 32 -19.76 1.50 -10.37
N PHE A 33 -18.50 1.11 -10.49
CA PHE A 33 -17.36 1.89 -10.02
C PHE A 33 -16.19 1.85 -11.01
N LEU A 34 -15.27 2.78 -10.85
CA LEU A 34 -13.97 2.72 -11.50
C LEU A 34 -12.82 2.95 -10.52
N VAL A 35 -11.66 2.36 -10.82
CA VAL A 35 -10.40 2.63 -10.11
C VAL A 35 -9.53 3.44 -11.03
N TYR A 36 -9.22 4.67 -10.62
CA TYR A 36 -8.45 5.61 -11.43
C TYR A 36 -6.96 5.58 -11.05
N VAL A 37 -6.15 5.08 -11.98
CA VAL A 37 -4.72 4.88 -11.80
C VAL A 37 -3.95 5.94 -12.58
N SER A 38 -3.42 6.93 -11.86
CA SER A 38 -2.64 8.04 -12.42
C SER A 38 -1.27 8.15 -11.73
N LEU A 39 -0.46 7.10 -11.83
CA LEU A 39 0.80 6.94 -11.12
C LEU A 39 1.95 6.98 -12.13
N ALA A 40 2.70 8.09 -12.18
CA ALA A 40 3.78 8.28 -13.16
C ALA A 40 5.03 7.41 -12.87
N ALA A 41 5.31 7.09 -11.61
CA ALA A 41 6.50 6.36 -11.23
C ALA A 41 6.40 4.87 -11.56
N ARG A 42 7.43 4.32 -12.20
CA ARG A 42 7.52 2.88 -12.53
C ARG A 42 7.38 1.97 -11.30
N GLN A 43 7.89 2.44 -10.16
CA GLN A 43 7.88 1.72 -8.89
C GLN A 43 6.49 1.62 -8.26
N SER A 44 5.50 2.36 -8.78
CA SER A 44 4.15 2.44 -8.20
C SER A 44 3.22 1.28 -8.56
N LYS A 45 3.68 0.31 -9.37
CA LYS A 45 2.85 -0.84 -9.81
C LYS A 45 2.24 -1.64 -8.66
N TYR A 46 2.95 -1.74 -7.53
CA TYR A 46 2.45 -2.45 -6.36
C TYR A 46 1.21 -1.79 -5.75
N ILE A 47 1.05 -0.48 -5.93
CA ILE A 47 -0.07 0.30 -5.40
C ILE A 47 -1.41 -0.21 -5.93
N VAL A 48 -1.48 -0.52 -7.21
CA VAL A 48 -2.69 -1.05 -7.83
C VAL A 48 -2.86 -2.53 -7.46
N ASN A 49 -1.80 -3.32 -7.66
CA ASN A 49 -1.84 -4.77 -7.51
C ASN A 49 -2.25 -5.21 -6.10
N GLN A 50 -1.92 -4.45 -5.06
CA GLN A 50 -2.36 -4.77 -3.69
C GLN A 50 -3.88 -4.58 -3.46
N TRP A 51 -4.55 -3.75 -4.29
CA TRP A 51 -5.98 -3.52 -4.19
C TRP A 51 -6.81 -4.48 -5.05
N LEU A 52 -6.24 -5.01 -6.15
CA LEU A 52 -6.98 -5.85 -7.09
C LEU A 52 -7.68 -7.04 -6.42
N PRO A 53 -7.08 -7.82 -5.51
CA PRO A 53 -7.78 -8.92 -4.86
C PRO A 53 -9.03 -8.48 -4.08
N ALA A 54 -8.95 -7.32 -3.38
CA ALA A 54 -10.08 -6.79 -2.65
C ALA A 54 -11.19 -6.24 -3.57
N LEU A 55 -10.79 -5.64 -4.68
CA LEU A 55 -11.70 -5.15 -5.72
C LEU A 55 -12.39 -6.32 -6.44
N ASP A 56 -11.63 -7.37 -6.79
CA ASP A 56 -12.15 -8.57 -7.45
C ASP A 56 -13.15 -9.35 -6.57
N ALA A 57 -13.02 -9.21 -5.24
CA ALA A 57 -13.94 -9.83 -4.29
C ALA A 57 -15.23 -9.01 -4.05
N LEU A 58 -15.36 -7.81 -4.63
CA LEU A 58 -16.61 -7.04 -4.54
C LEU A 58 -17.71 -7.72 -5.36
N PRO A 59 -18.98 -7.68 -4.94
CA PRO A 59 -20.09 -8.25 -5.70
C PRO A 59 -20.42 -7.45 -6.97
N ARG A 60 -20.03 -6.19 -7.04
CA ARG A 60 -20.27 -5.28 -8.17
C ARG A 60 -19.13 -5.34 -9.19
N ASN A 61 -19.47 -5.11 -10.45
CA ASN A 61 -18.49 -4.93 -11.50
C ASN A 61 -17.87 -3.53 -11.46
N GLY A 62 -16.61 -3.46 -11.82
CA GLY A 62 -15.85 -2.22 -11.90
C GLY A 62 -15.01 -2.14 -13.16
N LEU A 63 -14.28 -1.04 -13.26
CA LEU A 63 -13.39 -0.72 -14.37
C LEU A 63 -12.06 -0.21 -13.82
N VAL A 64 -10.93 -0.65 -14.36
CA VAL A 64 -9.61 -0.09 -14.03
C VAL A 64 -9.18 0.84 -15.15
N VAL A 65 -9.07 2.13 -14.85
CA VAL A 65 -8.66 3.18 -15.80
C VAL A 65 -7.20 3.56 -15.54
N VAL A 66 -6.33 3.25 -16.49
CA VAL A 66 -4.88 3.46 -16.39
C VAL A 66 -4.45 4.62 -17.27
N ARG A 67 -3.73 5.60 -16.69
CA ARG A 67 -3.27 6.80 -17.39
C ARG A 67 -1.89 6.66 -18.02
N GLU A 68 -1.02 5.83 -17.48
CA GLU A 68 0.37 5.66 -17.85
C GLU A 68 0.64 4.27 -18.40
N ALA A 69 1.22 4.20 -19.62
CA ALA A 69 1.50 2.93 -20.29
C ALA A 69 2.42 2.00 -19.49
N ASN A 70 3.33 2.56 -18.68
CA ASN A 70 4.23 1.80 -17.84
C ASN A 70 3.55 1.09 -16.67
N GLN A 71 2.27 1.36 -16.43
CA GLN A 71 1.45 0.68 -15.40
C GLN A 71 0.67 -0.51 -15.97
N LEU A 72 0.55 -0.66 -17.29
CA LEU A 72 -0.21 -1.74 -17.92
C LEU A 72 0.48 -3.11 -17.80
N ALA A 73 1.76 -3.17 -18.24
CA ALA A 73 2.49 -4.45 -18.28
C ALA A 73 2.66 -5.12 -16.90
N PRO A 74 2.89 -4.38 -15.80
CA PRO A 74 3.04 -4.99 -14.48
C PRO A 74 1.73 -5.20 -13.74
N LEU A 75 0.57 -4.89 -14.34
CA LEU A 75 -0.73 -5.08 -13.70
C LEU A 75 -1.02 -6.57 -13.52
N ALA A 76 -1.37 -6.98 -12.31
CA ALA A 76 -1.78 -8.34 -12.05
C ALA A 76 -3.13 -8.65 -12.73
N PRO A 77 -3.41 -9.93 -13.02
CA PRO A 77 -4.72 -10.33 -13.55
C PRO A 77 -5.84 -9.85 -12.62
N THR A 78 -6.93 -9.37 -13.23
CA THR A 78 -8.16 -8.94 -12.54
C THR A 78 -9.36 -9.30 -13.38
N ARG A 79 -10.52 -9.52 -12.74
CA ARG A 79 -11.79 -9.74 -13.44
C ARG A 79 -12.37 -8.48 -14.08
N HIS A 80 -11.86 -7.31 -13.68
CA HIS A 80 -12.35 -6.02 -14.16
C HIS A 80 -11.70 -5.63 -15.48
N PRO A 81 -12.45 -5.12 -16.47
CA PRO A 81 -11.87 -4.54 -17.67
C PRO A 81 -10.82 -3.47 -17.35
N VAL A 82 -9.71 -3.49 -18.09
CA VAL A 82 -8.63 -2.50 -17.96
C VAL A 82 -8.61 -1.60 -19.18
N VAL A 83 -8.77 -0.31 -18.98
CA VAL A 83 -8.81 0.68 -20.05
C VAL A 83 -7.62 1.64 -19.95
N TYR A 84 -6.88 1.76 -21.04
CA TYR A 84 -5.81 2.74 -21.15
C TYR A 84 -6.35 4.08 -21.67
N ALA A 85 -6.32 5.10 -20.81
CA ALA A 85 -6.85 6.43 -21.08
C ALA A 85 -5.79 7.53 -20.87
N PRO A 86 -4.75 7.64 -21.74
CA PRO A 86 -3.58 8.47 -21.49
C PRO A 86 -3.86 9.98 -21.50
N THR A 87 -4.90 10.45 -22.19
CA THR A 87 -5.21 11.87 -22.32
C THR A 87 -6.47 12.25 -21.57
N THR A 88 -6.62 13.54 -21.27
CA THR A 88 -7.85 14.11 -20.69
C THR A 88 -9.07 13.76 -21.51
N ARG A 89 -8.97 13.87 -22.86
CA ARG A 89 -10.07 13.54 -23.77
C ARG A 89 -10.52 12.07 -23.67
N HIS A 90 -9.58 11.13 -23.46
CA HIS A 90 -9.94 9.73 -23.28
C HIS A 90 -10.71 9.52 -21.97
N VAL A 91 -10.29 10.19 -20.88
CA VAL A 91 -10.99 10.11 -19.59
C VAL A 91 -12.37 10.73 -19.66
N GLU A 92 -12.50 11.93 -20.23
CA GLU A 92 -13.77 12.62 -20.42
C GLU A 92 -14.71 11.85 -21.35
N GLY A 93 -14.17 11.07 -22.27
CA GLY A 93 -14.92 10.17 -23.16
C GLY A 93 -15.42 8.90 -22.51
N LEU A 94 -14.93 8.50 -21.34
CA LEU A 94 -15.37 7.32 -20.59
C LEU A 94 -16.68 7.60 -19.84
N THR A 95 -17.75 7.87 -20.59
CA THR A 95 -19.07 8.14 -20.01
C THR A 95 -19.88 6.85 -19.94
N LEU A 96 -19.82 6.17 -18.80
CA LEU A 96 -20.57 4.96 -18.51
C LEU A 96 -21.69 5.28 -17.51
N PRO A 97 -22.97 5.23 -17.91
CA PRO A 97 -24.08 5.67 -17.04
C PRO A 97 -24.21 4.90 -15.73
N GLY A 98 -23.76 3.63 -15.70
CA GLY A 98 -23.77 2.78 -14.50
C GLY A 98 -22.72 3.18 -13.45
N VAL A 99 -21.62 3.81 -13.88
CA VAL A 99 -20.51 4.16 -12.96
C VAL A 99 -20.92 5.32 -12.06
N ARG A 100 -20.88 5.09 -10.75
CA ARG A 100 -21.26 6.04 -9.70
C ARG A 100 -20.09 6.48 -8.83
N VAL A 101 -19.09 5.61 -8.67
CA VAL A 101 -17.98 5.81 -7.72
C VAL A 101 -16.63 5.76 -8.47
N ALA A 102 -15.75 6.70 -8.17
CA ALA A 102 -14.37 6.71 -8.62
C ALA A 102 -13.43 6.54 -7.43
N PHE A 103 -12.68 5.44 -7.40
CA PHE A 103 -11.65 5.16 -6.42
C PHE A 103 -10.29 5.68 -6.85
N TYR A 104 -9.58 6.29 -5.90
CA TYR A 104 -8.23 6.81 -6.08
C TYR A 104 -7.28 6.16 -5.08
N LEU A 105 -6.13 5.69 -5.57
CA LEU A 105 -5.17 4.94 -4.77
C LEU A 105 -3.98 5.77 -4.29
N ALA A 106 -3.83 6.98 -4.80
CA ALA A 106 -2.77 7.91 -4.41
C ALA A 106 -3.12 9.35 -4.76
N TYR A 107 -2.46 10.29 -4.09
CA TYR A 107 -2.53 11.71 -4.41
C TYR A 107 -1.67 11.99 -5.66
N GLY A 108 -2.29 12.21 -6.80
CA GLY A 108 -1.62 12.50 -8.07
C GLY A 108 -2.20 13.74 -8.74
N GLU A 109 -1.37 14.54 -9.39
CA GLU A 109 -1.80 15.77 -10.12
C GLU A 109 -2.87 15.44 -11.19
N ARG A 110 -2.74 14.30 -11.85
CA ARG A 110 -3.67 13.88 -12.91
C ARG A 110 -5.03 13.41 -12.38
N ASN A 111 -5.19 13.26 -11.06
CA ASN A 111 -6.50 13.01 -10.44
C ASN A 111 -7.47 14.15 -10.75
N ALA A 112 -6.99 15.40 -10.86
CA ALA A 112 -7.78 16.56 -11.21
C ALA A 112 -8.56 16.40 -12.51
N THR A 113 -8.13 15.55 -13.44
CA THR A 113 -8.86 15.29 -14.68
C THR A 113 -10.23 14.66 -14.40
N LEU A 114 -10.27 13.63 -13.56
CA LEU A 114 -11.52 12.91 -13.26
C LEU A 114 -12.30 13.55 -12.11
N LEU A 115 -11.63 14.20 -11.15
CA LEU A 115 -12.28 14.94 -10.05
C LEU A 115 -13.24 16.05 -10.52
N ARG A 116 -13.15 16.45 -11.79
CA ARG A 116 -14.08 17.43 -12.38
C ARG A 116 -15.41 16.84 -12.83
N ASP A 117 -15.58 15.51 -12.79
CA ASP A 117 -16.84 14.88 -13.17
C ASP A 117 -17.83 14.87 -11.97
N PRO A 118 -18.83 15.76 -11.95
CA PRO A 118 -19.73 15.88 -10.80
C PRO A 118 -20.73 14.71 -10.67
N ARG A 119 -20.78 13.84 -11.69
CA ARG A 119 -21.66 12.66 -11.68
C ARG A 119 -21.13 11.54 -10.81
N LEU A 120 -19.83 11.57 -10.47
CA LEU A 120 -19.15 10.55 -9.69
C LEU A 120 -19.03 10.95 -8.23
N ARG A 121 -19.07 9.97 -7.35
CA ARG A 121 -18.58 10.09 -5.98
C ARG A 121 -17.10 9.75 -5.97
N HIS A 122 -16.28 10.71 -5.58
CA HIS A 122 -14.84 10.60 -5.57
C HIS A 122 -14.34 10.13 -4.22
N VAL A 123 -13.79 8.92 -4.17
CA VAL A 123 -13.37 8.27 -2.93
C VAL A 123 -11.85 8.02 -2.94
N MET A 124 -11.16 8.57 -1.95
CA MET A 124 -9.75 8.27 -1.72
C MET A 124 -9.63 6.99 -0.88
N LEU A 125 -8.95 5.97 -1.42
CA LEU A 125 -8.62 4.72 -0.71
C LEU A 125 -7.20 4.74 -0.15
N ALA A 126 -6.30 5.54 -0.76
CA ALA A 126 -4.86 5.48 -0.58
C ALA A 126 -4.28 4.07 -0.85
N HIS A 127 -2.97 3.92 -0.75
CA HIS A 127 -2.31 2.62 -1.00
C HIS A 127 -1.68 2.03 0.25
N GLY A 128 -1.43 2.82 1.26
CA GLY A 128 -0.85 2.42 2.52
C GLY A 128 -1.11 3.48 3.57
N ASP A 129 -0.99 3.08 4.82
CA ASP A 129 -1.24 3.91 5.97
C ASP A 129 -0.05 3.84 6.92
N SER A 130 0.52 4.98 7.30
CA SER A 130 1.66 5.06 8.22
C SER A 130 1.72 6.42 8.88
N ASP A 131 2.50 6.55 9.95
CA ASP A 131 2.68 7.82 10.67
C ASP A 131 3.59 8.82 9.94
N LYS A 132 4.03 8.52 8.71
CA LYS A 132 4.77 9.49 7.90
C LYS A 132 3.91 10.70 7.56
N ALA A 133 4.50 11.90 7.60
CA ALA A 133 3.81 13.14 7.25
C ALA A 133 3.15 13.10 5.85
N THR A 134 3.72 12.33 4.92
CA THR A 134 3.18 12.13 3.56
C THR A 134 1.86 11.37 3.53
N SER A 135 1.48 10.67 4.61
CA SER A 135 0.20 9.96 4.72
C SER A 135 -0.98 10.91 4.99
N ALA A 136 -0.71 12.15 5.42
CA ALA A 136 -1.74 13.16 5.67
C ALA A 136 -1.60 14.34 4.69
N SER A 137 -2.20 14.23 3.51
CA SER A 137 -2.16 15.28 2.49
C SER A 137 -3.40 16.16 2.53
N ALA A 138 -3.23 17.49 2.44
CA ALA A 138 -4.34 18.44 2.32
C ALA A 138 -5.18 18.24 1.03
N LEU A 139 -4.65 17.53 0.03
CA LEU A 139 -5.39 17.14 -1.17
C LEU A 139 -6.59 16.23 -0.89
N ILE A 140 -6.67 15.65 0.30
CA ILE A 140 -7.85 14.88 0.77
C ILE A 140 -9.14 15.68 0.66
N ARG A 141 -9.08 17.02 0.76
CA ARG A 141 -10.24 17.91 0.66
C ARG A 141 -10.92 17.86 -0.71
N ALA A 142 -10.22 17.42 -1.75
CA ALA A 142 -10.74 17.31 -3.11
C ALA A 142 -11.66 16.12 -3.35
N PHE A 143 -11.68 15.15 -2.43
CA PHE A 143 -12.48 13.93 -2.55
C PHE A 143 -13.77 14.05 -1.73
N ASP A 144 -14.84 13.41 -2.15
CA ASP A 144 -16.10 13.39 -1.41
C ASP A 144 -15.96 12.62 -0.09
N GLU A 145 -15.30 11.47 -0.13
CA GLU A 145 -15.02 10.64 1.03
C GLU A 145 -13.57 10.10 0.99
N THR A 146 -13.07 9.77 2.17
CA THR A 146 -11.83 9.01 2.33
C THR A 146 -12.13 7.76 3.14
N TRP A 147 -11.88 6.62 2.53
CA TRP A 147 -12.07 5.35 3.22
C TRP A 147 -10.74 4.92 3.82
N VAL A 148 -10.73 4.79 5.13
CA VAL A 148 -9.54 4.56 5.94
C VAL A 148 -9.55 3.16 6.56
N ALA A 149 -8.38 2.66 6.91
CA ALA A 149 -8.27 1.38 7.58
C ALA A 149 -8.86 1.44 9.00
N GLY A 150 -8.47 2.43 9.79
CA GLY A 150 -8.90 2.57 11.16
C GLY A 150 -8.85 4.02 11.68
N PRO A 151 -9.22 4.22 12.94
CA PRO A 151 -9.24 5.52 13.60
C PRO A 151 -7.91 6.28 13.54
N ALA A 152 -6.77 5.58 13.62
CA ALA A 152 -5.44 6.18 13.58
C ALA A 152 -5.21 7.07 12.33
N ALA A 153 -5.81 6.73 11.20
CA ALA A 153 -5.72 7.55 10.00
C ALA A 153 -6.45 8.88 10.18
N ILE A 154 -7.62 8.88 10.81
CA ILE A 154 -8.40 10.10 11.11
C ILE A 154 -7.63 11.00 12.08
N ASP A 155 -7.03 10.40 13.11
CA ASP A 155 -6.23 11.14 14.09
C ASP A 155 -5.01 11.80 13.45
N ARG A 156 -4.35 11.13 12.50
CA ARG A 156 -3.25 11.73 11.74
C ARG A 156 -3.68 12.95 10.93
N PHE A 157 -4.84 12.91 10.27
CA PHE A 157 -5.35 14.08 9.56
C PHE A 157 -5.60 15.24 10.53
N ARG A 158 -6.20 14.99 11.68
CA ARG A 158 -6.41 16.01 12.72
C ARG A 158 -5.08 16.59 13.24
N THR A 159 -4.13 15.73 13.56
CA THR A 159 -2.78 16.15 14.02
C THR A 159 -2.06 16.98 12.97
N ALA A 160 -2.26 16.69 11.69
CA ALA A 160 -1.72 17.49 10.59
C ALA A 160 -2.50 18.79 10.32
N GLY A 161 -3.48 19.16 11.16
CA GLY A 161 -4.32 20.35 10.98
C GLY A 161 -5.32 20.23 9.81
N ILE A 162 -5.61 19.02 9.39
CA ILE A 162 -6.61 18.74 8.36
C ILE A 162 -7.89 18.27 9.05
N ASP A 163 -8.72 19.22 9.41
CA ASP A 163 -10.01 18.94 10.02
C ASP A 163 -11.07 18.77 8.92
N LEU A 164 -11.65 17.59 8.87
CA LEU A 164 -12.78 17.23 8.01
C LEU A 164 -13.88 16.65 8.89
N GLY A 165 -15.13 16.91 8.53
CA GLY A 165 -16.28 16.33 9.23
C GLY A 165 -16.23 14.79 9.21
N PRO A 166 -16.78 14.13 10.25
CA PRO A 166 -16.76 12.67 10.38
C PRO A 166 -17.44 11.96 9.19
N GLU A 167 -18.40 12.62 8.54
CA GLU A 167 -19.11 12.14 7.34
C GLU A 167 -18.19 11.98 6.11
N ARG A 168 -17.01 12.60 6.15
CA ARG A 168 -16.00 12.49 5.09
C ARG A 168 -15.14 11.23 5.21
N PHE A 169 -15.28 10.48 6.30
CA PHE A 169 -14.51 9.27 6.56
C PHE A 169 -15.41 8.04 6.66
N ALA A 170 -14.99 6.95 6.02
CA ALA A 170 -15.54 5.63 6.29
C ALA A 170 -14.42 4.71 6.78
N VAL A 171 -14.57 4.12 7.94
CA VAL A 171 -13.66 3.11 8.46
C VAL A 171 -14.04 1.77 7.83
N ILE A 172 -13.27 1.32 6.86
CA ILE A 172 -13.55 0.08 6.13
C ILE A 172 -12.62 -1.08 6.53
N GLY A 173 -11.67 -0.85 7.43
CA GLY A 173 -10.62 -1.81 7.69
C GLY A 173 -9.56 -1.84 6.56
N ARG A 174 -8.81 -2.95 6.53
CA ARG A 174 -7.76 -3.16 5.53
C ARG A 174 -8.00 -4.48 4.78
N PRO A 175 -8.82 -4.49 3.71
CA PRO A 175 -9.17 -5.73 2.98
C PRO A 175 -7.97 -6.51 2.48
N GLN A 176 -6.88 -5.83 2.10
CA GLN A 176 -5.67 -6.44 1.55
C GLN A 176 -4.96 -7.41 2.51
N VAL A 177 -5.18 -7.25 3.81
CA VAL A 177 -4.52 -8.06 4.85
C VAL A 177 -5.50 -8.83 5.73
N ALA A 178 -6.80 -8.77 5.43
CA ALA A 178 -7.84 -9.43 6.22
C ALA A 178 -7.69 -10.96 6.28
N GLY A 179 -7.04 -11.56 5.29
CA GLY A 179 -6.78 -13.00 5.23
C GLY A 179 -5.46 -13.45 5.82
N LEU A 180 -4.68 -12.55 6.44
CA LEU A 180 -3.41 -12.95 7.04
C LEU A 180 -3.62 -13.83 8.28
N PRO A 181 -2.76 -14.85 8.49
CA PRO A 181 -2.83 -15.71 9.66
C PRO A 181 -2.49 -14.93 10.94
N VAL A 182 -3.29 -15.11 11.97
CA VAL A 182 -3.12 -14.48 13.28
C VAL A 182 -2.35 -15.37 14.24
N GLY A 183 -1.45 -14.78 15.01
CA GLY A 183 -0.65 -15.48 16.02
C GLY A 183 0.56 -16.22 15.48
N PRO A 184 1.30 -16.94 16.34
CA PRO A 184 2.53 -17.63 15.97
C PRO A 184 2.31 -18.63 14.85
N SER A 185 3.28 -18.77 13.93
CA SER A 185 3.19 -19.72 12.80
C SER A 185 3.35 -21.18 13.24
N GLY A 186 3.96 -21.43 14.40
CA GLY A 186 4.38 -22.77 14.84
C GLY A 186 5.52 -23.36 14.02
N ARG A 187 6.16 -22.60 13.16
CA ARG A 187 7.26 -23.02 12.30
C ARG A 187 8.59 -22.98 13.06
N GLU A 188 9.45 -23.95 12.77
CA GLU A 188 10.85 -23.94 13.19
C GLU A 188 11.74 -24.32 11.99
N PRO A 189 12.79 -23.58 11.69
CA PRO A 189 13.18 -22.28 12.28
C PRO A 189 12.18 -21.17 11.96
N ARG A 190 12.08 -20.16 12.85
CA ARG A 190 11.20 -18.99 12.65
C ARG A 190 11.77 -18.05 11.60
N VAL A 191 10.89 -17.26 10.99
CA VAL A 191 11.25 -16.31 9.92
C VAL A 191 11.23 -14.88 10.44
N LEU A 192 12.37 -14.22 10.35
CA LEU A 192 12.51 -12.78 10.54
C LEU A 192 12.49 -12.12 9.15
N LEU A 193 11.44 -11.34 8.88
CA LEU A 193 11.34 -10.53 7.66
C LEU A 193 11.96 -9.15 7.90
N TYR A 194 13.07 -8.85 7.24
CA TYR A 194 13.60 -7.50 7.17
C TYR A 194 13.08 -6.77 5.92
N ALA A 195 12.21 -5.79 6.14
CA ALA A 195 11.53 -5.04 5.08
C ALA A 195 11.74 -3.53 5.25
N PRO A 196 12.95 -3.00 4.96
CA PRO A 196 13.23 -1.57 5.09
C PRO A 196 12.44 -0.75 4.07
N THR A 197 12.08 0.49 4.48
CA THR A 197 11.32 1.41 3.65
C THR A 197 12.20 2.13 2.61
N PHE A 198 11.56 2.84 1.70
CA PHE A 198 12.21 3.75 0.76
C PHE A 198 12.94 4.89 1.48
N GLU A 199 14.11 5.28 0.96
CA GLU A 199 14.96 6.33 1.53
C GLU A 199 14.34 7.74 1.54
N GLY A 200 13.23 7.96 0.82
CA GLY A 200 12.62 9.27 0.69
C GLY A 200 13.29 10.15 -0.38
N TYR A 201 12.58 11.18 -0.84
CA TYR A 201 13.13 12.18 -1.78
C TYR A 201 13.79 13.36 -1.08
N TYR A 202 13.48 13.58 0.18
CA TYR A 202 13.97 14.68 1.01
C TYR A 202 14.45 14.15 2.35
N GLU A 203 15.44 14.81 2.94
CA GLU A 203 16.04 14.42 4.23
C GLU A 203 14.96 14.25 5.33
N ALA A 204 14.02 15.17 5.42
CA ALA A 204 12.92 15.11 6.38
C ALA A 204 11.97 13.91 6.21
N THR A 205 12.05 13.20 5.07
CA THR A 205 11.25 11.98 4.78
C THR A 205 12.07 10.71 4.82
N THR A 206 13.33 10.81 5.21
CA THR A 206 14.26 9.68 5.28
C THR A 206 14.05 8.92 6.59
N HIS A 207 13.53 7.69 6.46
CA HIS A 207 13.27 6.78 7.58
C HIS A 207 13.90 5.41 7.38
N SER A 208 14.68 5.21 6.30
CA SER A 208 15.23 3.92 5.97
C SER A 208 16.41 3.55 6.85
N SER A 209 16.36 2.37 7.44
CA SER A 209 17.45 1.78 8.22
C SER A 209 18.51 1.10 7.35
N LEU A 210 18.26 0.92 6.06
CA LEU A 210 18.97 -0.02 5.19
C LEU A 210 20.47 0.26 5.12
N ASP A 211 20.89 1.50 4.87
CA ASP A 211 22.30 1.89 4.76
C ASP A 211 22.91 2.41 6.09
N VAL A 212 22.11 2.48 7.15
CA VAL A 212 22.56 2.91 8.48
C VAL A 212 22.91 1.72 9.37
N LEU A 213 21.97 0.77 9.52
CA LEU A 213 22.11 -0.37 10.41
C LEU A 213 21.78 -1.72 9.75
N GLY A 214 21.14 -1.73 8.57
CA GLY A 214 20.56 -2.93 7.97
C GLY A 214 21.57 -4.04 7.68
N VAL A 215 22.77 -3.69 7.18
CA VAL A 215 23.85 -4.67 6.91
C VAL A 215 24.30 -5.34 8.20
N GLU A 216 24.56 -4.53 9.24
CA GLU A 216 25.04 -5.05 10.51
C GLU A 216 23.95 -5.83 11.27
N LEU A 217 22.70 -5.40 11.18
CA LEU A 217 21.54 -6.13 11.69
C LEU A 217 21.50 -7.56 11.12
N VAL A 218 21.52 -7.69 9.80
CA VAL A 218 21.47 -9.00 9.14
C VAL A 218 22.69 -9.85 9.52
N ARG A 219 23.87 -9.24 9.55
CA ARG A 219 25.12 -9.94 9.95
C ARG A 219 25.01 -10.51 11.37
N ARG A 220 24.55 -9.72 12.36
CA ARG A 220 24.40 -10.18 13.74
C ARG A 220 23.35 -11.28 13.88
N VAL A 221 22.20 -11.14 13.20
CA VAL A 221 21.15 -12.16 13.23
C VAL A 221 21.68 -13.49 12.67
N LEU A 222 22.34 -13.47 11.51
CA LEU A 222 22.89 -14.68 10.90
C LEU A 222 23.98 -15.36 11.76
N ALA A 223 24.79 -14.55 12.47
CA ALA A 223 25.87 -15.08 13.29
C ALA A 223 25.41 -15.58 14.68
N GLY A 224 24.43 -14.92 15.29
CA GLY A 224 24.03 -15.14 16.68
C GLY A 224 22.74 -15.93 16.88
N HIS A 225 21.89 -16.05 15.85
CA HIS A 225 20.52 -16.55 15.97
C HIS A 225 20.21 -17.67 14.96
N PRO A 226 20.79 -18.89 15.13
CA PRO A 226 20.58 -20.00 14.22
C PRO A 226 19.12 -20.53 14.20
N GLU A 227 18.30 -20.16 15.19
CA GLU A 227 16.88 -20.43 15.26
C GLU A 227 16.04 -19.56 14.33
N LEU A 228 16.66 -18.54 13.70
CA LEU A 228 16.01 -17.64 12.75
C LEU A 228 16.45 -17.91 11.31
N ARG A 229 15.54 -17.65 10.40
CA ARG A 229 15.81 -17.48 8.97
C ARG A 229 15.47 -16.05 8.57
N VAL A 230 16.38 -15.37 7.89
CA VAL A 230 16.21 -13.99 7.46
C VAL A 230 15.62 -13.97 6.05
N TRP A 231 14.47 -13.34 5.91
CA TRP A 231 13.90 -12.98 4.62
C TRP A 231 14.11 -11.48 4.40
N PHE A 232 14.70 -11.11 3.28
CA PHE A 232 15.01 -9.72 2.96
C PHE A 232 14.17 -9.21 1.81
N ARG A 233 13.46 -8.12 2.04
CA ARG A 233 12.60 -7.46 1.06
C ARG A 233 12.77 -5.94 1.12
N PRO A 234 13.76 -5.35 0.43
CA PRO A 234 13.88 -3.90 0.34
C PRO A 234 12.69 -3.31 -0.43
N HIS A 235 12.41 -2.03 -0.19
CA HIS A 235 11.38 -1.32 -0.94
C HIS A 235 11.76 -1.26 -2.43
N PRO A 236 10.80 -1.43 -3.37
CA PRO A 236 11.10 -1.43 -4.82
C PRO A 236 11.77 -0.16 -5.38
N ALA A 237 11.67 0.96 -4.65
CA ALA A 237 12.31 2.21 -5.00
C ALA A 237 13.64 2.46 -4.25
N SER A 238 14.10 1.53 -3.40
CA SER A 238 15.39 1.69 -2.70
C SER A 238 16.54 1.82 -3.68
N GLY A 239 17.41 2.82 -3.46
CA GLY A 239 18.56 3.11 -4.33
C GLY A 239 18.25 4.03 -5.51
N VAL A 240 17.02 4.54 -5.64
CA VAL A 240 16.67 5.52 -6.69
C VAL A 240 17.29 6.89 -6.40
N VAL A 241 17.40 7.26 -5.12
CA VAL A 241 17.93 8.56 -4.68
C VAL A 241 19.34 8.42 -4.11
N ARG A 242 19.59 7.37 -3.32
CA ARG A 242 20.86 7.16 -2.61
C ARG A 242 21.57 5.88 -3.10
N PRO A 243 22.72 6.00 -3.78
CA PRO A 243 23.49 4.84 -4.24
C PRO A 243 23.97 3.91 -3.10
N SER A 244 24.19 4.43 -1.88
CA SER A 244 24.54 3.62 -0.70
C SER A 244 23.54 2.51 -0.42
N MET A 245 22.26 2.73 -0.71
CA MET A 245 21.21 1.72 -0.58
C MET A 245 21.46 0.51 -1.47
N LEU A 246 21.92 0.71 -2.72
CA LEU A 246 22.22 -0.38 -3.63
C LEU A 246 23.41 -1.22 -3.15
N ALA A 247 24.42 -0.58 -2.55
CA ALA A 247 25.54 -1.28 -1.95
C ALA A 247 25.11 -2.14 -0.75
N ALA A 248 24.28 -1.57 0.14
CA ALA A 248 23.72 -2.30 1.29
C ALA A 248 22.84 -3.48 0.85
N ILE A 249 21.99 -3.28 -0.18
CA ILE A 249 21.17 -4.37 -0.75
C ILE A 249 22.09 -5.50 -1.25
N ALA A 250 23.09 -5.17 -2.07
CA ALA A 250 23.98 -6.18 -2.65
C ALA A 250 24.74 -6.97 -1.56
N GLU A 251 25.19 -6.29 -0.48
CA GLU A 251 25.90 -6.93 0.62
C GLU A 251 24.96 -7.88 1.39
N ILE A 252 23.73 -7.43 1.75
CA ILE A 252 22.75 -8.27 2.43
C ILE A 252 22.38 -9.50 1.58
N GLU A 253 22.10 -9.30 0.30
CA GLU A 253 21.78 -10.37 -0.64
C GLU A 253 22.93 -11.38 -0.73
N GLY A 254 24.17 -10.90 -0.79
CA GLY A 254 25.37 -11.75 -0.78
C GLY A 254 25.47 -12.60 0.48
N MET A 255 25.25 -12.01 1.66
CA MET A 255 25.24 -12.73 2.94
C MET A 255 24.15 -13.80 2.99
N LEU A 256 22.93 -13.49 2.58
CA LEU A 256 21.81 -14.42 2.61
C LEU A 256 22.00 -15.59 1.64
N ARG A 257 22.50 -15.34 0.42
CA ARG A 257 22.80 -16.40 -0.55
C ARG A 257 23.94 -17.30 -0.06
N ALA A 258 24.95 -16.72 0.60
CA ALA A 258 26.04 -17.51 1.19
C ALA A 258 25.59 -18.34 2.39
N ALA A 259 24.73 -17.81 3.25
CA ALA A 259 24.17 -18.51 4.39
C ALA A 259 23.21 -19.65 3.98
N GLY A 260 22.53 -19.54 2.83
CA GLY A 260 21.59 -20.57 2.35
C GLY A 260 20.53 -20.96 3.39
N ASP A 261 20.24 -22.26 3.48
CA ASP A 261 19.49 -22.90 4.58
C ASP A 261 18.15 -22.19 4.95
N GLY A 262 17.36 -21.77 3.95
CA GLY A 262 16.06 -21.10 4.15
C GLY A 262 16.13 -19.60 4.36
N ASN A 263 17.32 -19.00 4.43
CA ASN A 263 17.48 -17.56 4.27
C ASN A 263 17.13 -17.16 2.83
N LEU A 264 16.47 -16.02 2.66
CA LEU A 264 15.83 -15.71 1.39
C LEU A 264 15.97 -14.24 0.98
N VAL A 265 16.48 -14.04 -0.22
CA VAL A 265 16.25 -12.80 -0.96
C VAL A 265 14.88 -12.92 -1.62
N VAL A 266 13.91 -12.14 -1.15
CA VAL A 266 12.50 -12.28 -1.56
C VAL A 266 12.32 -12.10 -3.06
N ALA A 267 13.10 -11.19 -3.67
CA ALA A 267 13.08 -10.95 -5.11
C ALA A 267 13.39 -12.22 -5.94
N ASP A 268 14.27 -13.11 -5.43
CA ASP A 268 14.65 -14.35 -6.12
C ASP A 268 13.50 -15.38 -6.21
N ARG A 269 12.47 -15.23 -5.38
CA ARG A 269 11.29 -16.10 -5.32
C ARG A 269 10.02 -15.46 -5.85
N GLY A 270 10.02 -14.17 -6.10
CA GLY A 270 8.86 -13.44 -6.60
C GLY A 270 7.68 -13.37 -5.64
N LEU A 271 7.91 -13.54 -4.32
CA LEU A 271 6.84 -13.48 -3.32
C LEU A 271 6.22 -12.08 -3.26
N THR A 272 4.91 -12.02 -3.16
CA THR A 272 4.17 -10.80 -2.87
C THR A 272 4.44 -10.31 -1.44
N MET A 273 4.09 -9.05 -1.12
CA MET A 273 4.20 -8.56 0.25
C MET A 273 3.28 -9.37 1.19
N THR A 274 2.07 -9.66 0.78
CA THR A 274 1.11 -10.45 1.58
C THR A 274 1.66 -11.84 1.92
N GLU A 275 2.31 -12.53 0.97
CA GLU A 275 2.96 -13.82 1.22
C GLU A 275 4.14 -13.69 2.18
N CYS A 276 4.92 -12.61 2.08
CA CYS A 276 6.00 -12.34 3.02
C CYS A 276 5.46 -12.11 4.44
N LEU A 277 4.40 -11.30 4.59
CA LEU A 277 3.77 -11.03 5.89
C LEU A 277 3.15 -12.31 6.48
N ALA A 278 2.49 -13.13 5.66
CA ALA A 278 1.94 -14.40 6.09
C ALA A 278 3.02 -15.38 6.57
N GLY A 279 4.18 -15.38 5.88
CA GLY A 279 5.29 -16.29 6.16
C GLY A 279 6.21 -15.87 7.30
N ALA A 280 6.24 -14.58 7.67
CA ALA A 280 7.12 -14.06 8.71
C ALA A 280 6.57 -14.30 10.12
N ASP A 281 7.45 -14.61 11.06
CA ASP A 281 7.14 -14.73 12.50
C ASP A 281 7.47 -13.44 13.26
N VAL A 282 8.47 -12.69 12.76
CA VAL A 282 8.89 -11.40 13.28
C VAL A 282 9.11 -10.46 12.10
N LEU A 283 8.57 -9.24 12.16
CA LEU A 283 8.87 -8.19 11.21
C LEU A 283 9.91 -7.23 11.79
N VAL A 284 10.96 -6.97 11.03
CA VAL A 284 11.86 -5.83 11.23
C VAL A 284 11.64 -4.85 10.09
N SER A 285 11.26 -3.63 10.38
CA SER A 285 11.00 -2.60 9.36
C SER A 285 11.24 -1.20 9.95
N ASP A 286 11.12 -0.21 9.10
CA ASP A 286 11.15 1.20 9.47
C ASP A 286 9.72 1.71 9.65
N VAL A 287 9.55 2.98 10.03
CA VAL A 287 8.23 3.64 10.02
C VAL A 287 7.66 3.56 8.60
N SER A 288 6.71 2.66 8.39
CA SER A 288 6.15 2.34 7.06
C SER A 288 4.77 1.67 7.15
N SER A 289 4.05 1.68 6.04
CA SER A 289 2.75 0.98 5.95
C SER A 289 2.87 -0.54 6.07
N VAL A 290 4.06 -1.11 5.88
CA VAL A 290 4.30 -2.55 6.07
C VAL A 290 4.06 -2.95 7.53
N ILE A 291 4.47 -2.11 8.50
CA ILE A 291 4.18 -2.35 9.91
C ILE A 291 2.67 -2.32 10.16
N SER A 292 1.97 -1.31 9.64
CA SER A 292 0.51 -1.22 9.77
C SER A 292 -0.18 -2.47 9.23
N ASP A 293 0.23 -2.94 8.05
CA ASP A 293 -0.30 -4.15 7.43
C ASP A 293 0.03 -5.41 8.25
N TYR A 294 1.24 -5.49 8.85
CA TYR A 294 1.67 -6.64 9.65
C TYR A 294 0.95 -6.76 10.99
N LEU A 295 0.41 -5.65 11.54
CA LEU A 295 -0.43 -5.69 12.74
C LEU A 295 -1.62 -6.66 12.58
N ALA A 296 -2.06 -6.94 11.34
CA ALA A 296 -3.11 -7.93 11.09
C ALA A 296 -2.76 -9.31 11.65
N THR A 297 -1.48 -9.67 11.69
CA THR A 297 -0.99 -10.98 12.17
C THR A 297 -0.90 -11.07 13.70
N GLU A 298 -0.89 -9.95 14.42
CA GLU A 298 -0.61 -9.84 15.85
C GLU A 298 0.79 -10.34 16.27
N ARG A 299 1.65 -10.63 15.31
CA ARG A 299 3.02 -11.10 15.53
C ARG A 299 3.97 -9.94 15.87
N PRO A 300 5.11 -10.21 16.51
CA PRO A 300 6.07 -9.20 16.94
C PRO A 300 6.58 -8.30 15.82
N VAL A 301 6.71 -7.01 16.13
CA VAL A 301 7.29 -5.99 15.26
C VAL A 301 8.48 -5.34 15.95
N ILE A 302 9.60 -5.28 15.24
CA ILE A 302 10.77 -4.48 15.60
C ILE A 302 10.82 -3.30 14.62
N VAL A 303 10.71 -2.08 15.15
CA VAL A 303 10.82 -0.88 14.34
C VAL A 303 12.22 -0.28 14.47
N CYS A 304 12.88 -0.04 13.34
CA CYS A 304 14.18 0.60 13.31
C CYS A 304 14.03 2.13 13.34
N ASP A 305 14.81 2.76 14.18
CA ASP A 305 14.95 4.22 14.22
C ASP A 305 16.39 4.62 13.84
N PRO A 306 16.67 4.90 12.56
CA PRO A 306 18.01 5.32 12.14
C PRO A 306 18.43 6.70 12.66
N ALA A 307 17.49 7.50 13.18
CA ALA A 307 17.76 8.82 13.74
C ALA A 307 18.18 8.77 15.23
N GLY A 308 17.93 7.64 15.92
CA GLY A 308 18.32 7.47 17.32
C GLY A 308 17.53 8.33 18.30
N LEU A 309 16.24 8.49 18.08
CA LEU A 309 15.36 9.21 19.01
C LEU A 309 15.25 8.48 20.35
N THR A 310 14.97 9.21 21.41
CA THR A 310 14.55 8.57 22.67
C THR A 310 13.21 7.86 22.46
N PRO A 311 12.91 6.78 23.21
CA PRO A 311 11.65 6.05 23.07
C PRO A 311 10.42 6.96 23.16
N ASP A 312 10.38 7.89 24.10
CA ASP A 312 9.26 8.83 24.25
C ASP A 312 9.12 9.77 23.05
N ALA A 313 10.23 10.30 22.54
CA ALA A 313 10.24 11.16 21.36
C ALA A 313 9.81 10.40 20.11
N PHE A 314 10.23 9.12 19.99
CA PHE A 314 9.85 8.26 18.89
C PHE A 314 8.35 7.97 18.88
N VAL A 315 7.77 7.57 20.02
CA VAL A 315 6.33 7.31 20.14
C VAL A 315 5.50 8.58 19.94
N ALA A 316 6.00 9.73 20.43
CA ALA A 316 5.34 11.02 20.19
C ALA A 316 5.29 11.38 18.69
N ALA A 317 6.35 11.06 17.94
CA ALA A 317 6.41 11.29 16.50
C ALA A 317 5.63 10.23 15.69
N TYR A 318 5.61 8.99 16.18
CA TYR A 318 5.04 7.83 15.47
C TYR A 318 4.14 7.01 16.41
N PRO A 319 2.94 7.50 16.76
CA PRO A 319 2.07 6.88 17.77
C PRO A 319 1.66 5.44 17.46
N SER A 320 1.49 5.08 16.17
CA SER A 320 1.16 3.71 15.77
C SER A 320 2.27 2.69 16.08
N GLN A 321 3.49 3.17 16.40
CA GLN A 321 4.62 2.31 16.71
C GLN A 321 4.76 2.02 18.22
N ALA A 322 3.90 2.55 19.07
CA ALA A 322 3.95 2.35 20.52
C ALA A 322 3.86 0.88 20.98
N SER A 323 3.41 -0.02 20.09
CA SER A 323 3.33 -1.47 20.35
C SER A 323 4.45 -2.27 19.66
N SER A 324 5.50 -1.60 19.17
CA SER A 324 6.66 -2.18 18.50
C SER A 324 7.89 -2.10 19.40
N TYR A 325 8.83 -3.02 19.23
CA TYR A 325 10.14 -2.95 19.85
C TYR A 325 11.00 -1.96 19.07
N LEU A 326 11.56 -0.97 19.75
CA LEU A 326 12.39 0.06 19.13
C LEU A 326 13.85 -0.38 19.06
N LEU A 327 14.45 -0.30 17.87
CA LEU A 327 15.85 -0.63 17.62
C LEU A 327 16.58 0.59 17.05
N GLY A 328 17.52 1.13 17.84
CA GLY A 328 18.35 2.29 17.47
C GLY A 328 19.47 1.96 16.48
N PRO A 329 20.21 2.98 16.00
CA PRO A 329 21.22 2.84 14.94
C PRO A 329 22.45 2.03 15.38
N ASP A 330 22.73 1.92 16.66
CA ASP A 330 23.83 1.15 17.25
C ASP A 330 23.49 -0.33 17.47
N LEU A 331 22.22 -0.72 17.21
CA LEU A 331 21.68 -2.06 17.47
C LEU A 331 21.76 -2.47 18.94
N ALA A 332 21.84 -1.50 19.86
CA ALA A 332 21.85 -1.82 21.30
C ALA A 332 20.58 -2.57 21.69
N GLY A 333 20.73 -3.66 22.44
CA GLY A 333 19.63 -4.47 22.92
C GLY A 333 19.01 -5.42 21.87
N LEU A 334 19.59 -5.57 20.68
CA LEU A 334 19.07 -6.48 19.64
C LEU A 334 18.81 -7.90 20.19
N ASP A 335 19.79 -8.50 20.87
CA ASP A 335 19.64 -9.85 21.39
C ASP A 335 18.54 -9.96 22.45
N THR A 336 18.42 -8.95 23.32
CA THR A 336 17.34 -8.88 24.30
C THR A 336 15.98 -8.76 23.64
N ILE A 337 15.86 -7.91 22.60
CA ILE A 337 14.63 -7.78 21.82
C ILE A 337 14.29 -9.11 21.15
N LEU A 338 15.26 -9.78 20.53
CA LEU A 338 15.05 -11.06 19.87
C LEU A 338 14.61 -12.14 20.87
N GLN A 339 15.19 -12.18 22.06
CA GLN A 339 14.74 -13.09 23.13
C GLN A 339 13.28 -12.82 23.53
N GLN A 340 12.87 -11.56 23.65
CA GLN A 340 11.49 -11.20 23.97
C GLN A 340 10.51 -11.59 22.88
N VAL A 341 10.79 -11.24 21.60
CA VAL A 341 9.88 -11.52 20.48
C VAL A 341 9.78 -13.01 20.15
N LEU A 342 10.80 -13.79 20.47
CA LEU A 342 10.79 -15.26 20.28
C LEU A 342 10.24 -15.99 21.51
N GLY A 343 10.16 -15.32 22.66
CA GLY A 343 9.66 -15.85 23.95
C GLY A 343 8.26 -15.37 24.29
N ASP A 344 8.15 -14.62 25.39
CA ASP A 344 6.87 -14.25 26.00
C ASP A 344 6.17 -13.08 25.28
N ASP A 345 6.87 -12.35 24.42
CA ASP A 345 6.36 -11.20 23.65
C ASP A 345 5.52 -10.22 24.48
N PRO A 346 6.12 -9.51 25.46
CA PRO A 346 5.40 -8.66 26.41
C PRO A 346 4.57 -7.54 25.77
N LEU A 347 4.83 -7.17 24.50
CA LEU A 347 4.06 -6.15 23.79
C LEU A 347 2.84 -6.70 23.04
N ARG A 348 2.54 -8.00 23.13
CA ARG A 348 1.45 -8.64 22.39
C ARG A 348 0.10 -7.98 22.61
N GLU A 349 -0.30 -7.75 23.86
CA GLU A 349 -1.61 -7.14 24.18
C GLU A 349 -1.70 -5.69 23.70
N ALA A 350 -0.61 -4.91 23.86
CA ALA A 350 -0.54 -3.56 23.32
C ALA A 350 -0.68 -3.56 21.78
N ARG A 351 -0.10 -4.57 21.11
CA ARG A 351 -0.18 -4.71 19.65
C ARG A 351 -1.57 -5.11 19.19
N ILE A 352 -2.28 -5.96 19.92
CA ILE A 352 -3.70 -6.30 19.65
C ILE A 352 -4.57 -5.04 19.75
N ALA A 353 -4.37 -4.21 20.77
CA ALA A 353 -5.07 -2.94 20.91
C ALA A 353 -4.71 -1.98 19.76
N MET A 354 -3.44 -1.86 19.41
CA MET A 354 -2.96 -1.03 18.30
C MET A 354 -3.52 -1.50 16.96
N LYS A 355 -3.62 -2.80 16.72
CA LYS A 355 -4.27 -3.37 15.52
C LYS A 355 -5.68 -2.81 15.33
N LYS A 356 -6.51 -2.78 16.38
CA LYS A 356 -7.87 -2.22 16.30
C LYS A 356 -7.86 -0.73 15.98
N HIS A 357 -6.92 0.01 16.53
CA HIS A 357 -6.80 1.44 16.27
C HIS A 357 -6.31 1.74 14.85
N VAL A 358 -5.33 0.98 14.35
CA VAL A 358 -4.71 1.20 13.03
C VAL A 358 -5.52 0.59 11.89
N LEU A 359 -5.99 -0.65 12.06
CA LEU A 359 -6.68 -1.41 11.01
C LEU A 359 -8.21 -1.38 11.14
N GLY A 360 -8.73 -0.83 12.24
CA GLY A 360 -10.15 -0.86 12.52
C GLY A 360 -10.66 -2.28 12.85
N ASP A 361 -11.92 -2.35 13.19
CA ASP A 361 -12.65 -3.60 13.45
C ASP A 361 -14.10 -3.45 12.94
N PRO A 362 -14.29 -3.23 11.61
CA PRO A 362 -15.61 -2.97 11.07
C PRO A 362 -16.48 -4.23 11.15
N PRO A 363 -17.80 -4.08 11.41
CA PRO A 363 -18.74 -5.19 11.46
C PRO A 363 -18.71 -6.03 10.17
N GLY A 364 -18.63 -7.35 10.33
CA GLY A 364 -18.52 -8.29 9.21
C GLY A 364 -17.15 -8.35 8.55
N GLY A 365 -16.19 -7.58 9.06
CA GLY A 365 -14.83 -7.53 8.58
C GLY A 365 -14.60 -6.55 7.41
N PRO A 366 -13.32 -6.33 7.02
CA PRO A 366 -12.94 -5.29 6.06
C PRO A 366 -13.58 -5.43 4.69
N GLN A 367 -13.69 -6.65 4.15
CA GLN A 367 -14.27 -6.88 2.83
C GLN A 367 -15.78 -6.58 2.80
N ALA A 368 -16.51 -6.96 3.84
CA ALA A 368 -17.94 -6.65 3.96
C ALA A 368 -18.18 -5.15 4.12
N ALA A 369 -17.36 -4.48 4.94
CA ALA A 369 -17.43 -3.03 5.10
C ALA A 369 -17.12 -2.28 3.81
N PHE A 370 -16.14 -2.75 3.03
CA PHE A 370 -15.81 -2.19 1.71
C PHE A 370 -17.00 -2.32 0.75
N ALA A 371 -17.61 -3.51 0.66
CA ALA A 371 -18.79 -3.75 -0.18
C ALA A 371 -19.99 -2.89 0.25
N ALA A 372 -20.30 -2.86 1.54
CA ALA A 372 -21.45 -2.10 2.06
C ALA A 372 -21.31 -0.59 1.81
N ASN A 373 -20.09 -0.02 1.95
CA ASN A 373 -19.88 1.39 1.64
C ASN A 373 -19.99 1.68 0.14
N LEU A 374 -19.53 0.76 -0.73
CA LEU A 374 -19.75 0.89 -2.17
C LEU A 374 -21.23 0.85 -2.52
N ASP A 375 -22.00 -0.08 -1.96
CA ASP A 375 -23.45 -0.18 -2.16
C ASP A 375 -24.16 1.10 -1.73
N ARG A 376 -23.85 1.62 -0.55
CA ARG A 376 -24.37 2.90 -0.05
C ARG A 376 -24.16 4.05 -1.04
N LEU A 377 -22.96 4.18 -1.63
CA LEU A 377 -22.67 5.24 -2.59
C LEU A 377 -23.34 5.01 -3.95
N CYS A 378 -23.48 3.76 -4.39
CA CYS A 378 -24.15 3.44 -5.65
C CYS A 378 -25.67 3.64 -5.58
N GLU A 379 -26.27 3.47 -4.41
CA GLU A 379 -27.71 3.60 -4.16
C GLU A 379 -28.13 5.03 -3.77
N SER A 380 -27.18 5.85 -3.30
CA SER A 380 -27.45 7.26 -3.01
C SER A 380 -27.74 8.02 -4.31
N ASP A 381 -28.76 8.84 -4.32
CA ASP A 381 -29.07 9.72 -5.46
C ASP A 381 -27.84 10.56 -5.84
N VAL A 382 -27.45 10.50 -7.11
CA VAL A 382 -26.45 11.39 -7.67
C VAL A 382 -26.95 12.82 -7.46
N ARG A 383 -26.13 13.70 -6.91
CA ARG A 383 -26.47 15.13 -6.77
C ARG A 383 -27.05 15.62 -8.09
N GLY A 384 -28.33 15.95 -8.10
CA GLY A 384 -28.90 16.71 -9.22
C GLY A 384 -28.09 17.99 -9.42
N PRO A 385 -28.11 18.58 -10.61
CA PRO A 385 -27.41 19.83 -10.86
C PRO A 385 -27.94 20.89 -9.88
N SER A 386 -27.04 21.34 -8.99
CA SER A 386 -27.26 22.53 -8.15
C SER A 386 -27.11 23.79 -8.96
#